data_491d751328caa3328ba61353836146b1
#
_entry.id   491d751328caa3328ba61353836146b1
#
_cell.length_a   1.000
_cell.length_b   1.000
_cell.length_c   1.000
_cell.angle_alpha   90.00
_cell.angle_beta   90.00
_cell.angle_gamma   90.00
#
_symmetry.space_group_name_H-M   'P 1'
#
loop_
_entity.id
_entity.type
_entity.pdbx_description
1 polymer ?
#
loop_
_entity_poly.entity_id
_entity_poly.type
_entity_poly.pdbx_seq_one_letter_code
_entity_poly.pdbx_strand_id
1 'polypeptide(L)'
;MNTTTTLSSMLNTQIQKEFESAYIYLGFAAFFDMKGLAGFAEWYKQQAKEEEEHAMKIYDYLCKVNQPVELMPIGAPKNKPETISQVLKQSLEHEEYVTNLITTLYFQAEKEKNLFAKNFLNWFINEQLEEEQKAKELIDKYKMFGSTPEGLYALDKELGGRQ
;
A
#
# COMPACT_ATOMS: atom_id res chain seq x y z
N MET A 1 -30.86 2.41 -14.47
CA MET A 1 -30.79 3.21 -13.23
C MET A 1 -29.35 3.63 -13.01
N ASN A 2 -29.08 4.92 -13.06
CA ASN A 2 -27.75 5.42 -12.70
C ASN A 2 -27.59 5.28 -11.18
N THR A 3 -26.92 4.23 -10.73
CA THR A 3 -26.48 4.11 -9.34
C THR A 3 -25.44 5.20 -9.10
N THR A 4 -25.82 6.25 -8.42
CA THR A 4 -24.90 7.30 -8.00
C THR A 4 -23.86 6.68 -7.08
N THR A 5 -22.60 6.66 -7.50
CA THR A 5 -21.50 6.16 -6.68
C THR A 5 -21.39 7.06 -5.44
N THR A 6 -21.58 6.48 -4.27
CA THR A 6 -21.49 7.19 -2.98
C THR A 6 -20.10 7.04 -2.38
N LEU A 7 -19.72 7.96 -1.51
CA LEU A 7 -18.47 7.85 -0.75
C LEU A 7 -18.40 6.54 0.04
N SER A 8 -19.51 6.12 0.63
CA SER A 8 -19.58 4.85 1.39
C SER A 8 -19.23 3.65 0.51
N SER A 9 -19.79 3.57 -0.71
CA SER A 9 -19.45 2.48 -1.64
C SER A 9 -17.98 2.54 -2.11
N MET A 10 -17.44 3.73 -2.28
CA MET A 10 -16.03 3.92 -2.64
C MET A 10 -15.10 3.53 -1.51
N LEU A 11 -15.46 3.81 -0.25
CA LEU A 11 -14.69 3.40 0.93
C LEU A 11 -14.68 1.87 1.10
N ASN A 12 -15.80 1.20 0.80
CA ASN A 12 -15.83 -0.27 0.78
C ASN A 12 -14.91 -0.85 -0.30
N THR A 13 -14.88 -0.23 -1.49
CA THR A 13 -13.91 -0.59 -2.53
C THR A 13 -12.48 -0.34 -2.06
N GLN A 14 -12.24 0.73 -1.33
CA GLN A 14 -10.90 1.04 -0.81
C GLN A 14 -10.43 0.01 0.23
N ILE A 15 -11.30 -0.52 1.10
CA ILE A 15 -10.96 -1.64 1.98
C ILE A 15 -10.38 -2.80 1.17
N GLN A 16 -11.04 -3.18 0.08
CA GLN A 16 -10.56 -4.21 -0.82
C GLN A 16 -9.18 -3.86 -1.40
N LYS A 17 -8.98 -2.59 -1.82
CA LYS A 17 -7.72 -2.14 -2.41
C LYS A 17 -6.55 -2.19 -1.42
N GLU A 18 -6.79 -1.86 -0.16
CA GLU A 18 -5.78 -1.97 0.89
C GLU A 18 -5.42 -3.44 1.16
N PHE A 19 -6.39 -4.34 1.26
CA PHE A 19 -6.11 -5.78 1.37
C PHE A 19 -5.43 -6.34 0.12
N GLU A 20 -5.80 -5.88 -1.07
CA GLU A 20 -5.14 -6.22 -2.33
C GLU A 20 -3.67 -5.75 -2.32
N SER A 21 -3.40 -4.55 -1.81
CA SER A 21 -2.04 -4.03 -1.60
C SER A 21 -1.22 -4.95 -0.67
N ALA A 22 -1.80 -5.37 0.46
CA ALA A 22 -1.16 -6.32 1.36
C ALA A 22 -0.78 -7.62 0.64
N TYR A 23 -1.66 -8.12 -0.21
CA TYR A 23 -1.43 -9.35 -0.97
C TYR A 23 -0.32 -9.19 -2.01
N ILE A 24 -0.26 -8.03 -2.67
CA ILE A 24 0.83 -7.68 -3.61
C ILE A 24 2.17 -7.66 -2.87
N TYR A 25 2.23 -7.03 -1.71
CA TYR A 25 3.47 -6.95 -0.92
C TYR A 25 3.91 -8.29 -0.34
N LEU A 26 2.98 -9.18 0.02
CA LEU A 26 3.33 -10.55 0.35
C LEU A 26 3.92 -11.31 -0.85
N GLY A 27 3.43 -11.04 -2.05
CA GLY A 27 4.01 -11.57 -3.27
C GLY A 27 5.45 -11.10 -3.49
N PHE A 28 5.74 -9.83 -3.21
CA PHE A 28 7.10 -9.29 -3.27
C PHE A 28 8.00 -9.88 -2.17
N ALA A 29 7.47 -10.06 -0.96
CA ALA A 29 8.20 -10.75 0.11
C ALA A 29 8.60 -12.17 -0.30
N ALA A 30 7.69 -12.92 -0.90
CA ALA A 30 7.97 -14.27 -1.41
C ALA A 30 9.06 -14.28 -2.49
N PHE A 31 9.07 -13.28 -3.38
CA PHE A 31 10.14 -13.10 -4.37
C PHE A 31 11.52 -12.97 -3.70
N PHE A 32 11.62 -12.16 -2.64
CA PHE A 32 12.87 -11.97 -1.92
C PHE A 32 13.27 -13.19 -1.07
N ASP A 33 12.30 -13.86 -0.44
CA ASP A 33 12.55 -15.11 0.28
C ASP A 33 13.17 -16.16 -0.66
N MET A 34 12.68 -16.29 -1.89
CA MET A 34 13.22 -17.20 -2.90
C MET A 34 14.62 -16.83 -3.38
N LYS A 35 15.02 -15.57 -3.24
CA LYS A 35 16.37 -15.08 -3.57
C LYS A 35 17.36 -15.14 -2.39
N GLY A 36 16.89 -15.56 -1.21
CA GLY A 36 17.71 -15.58 -0.01
C GLY A 36 17.96 -14.19 0.59
N LEU A 37 17.15 -13.20 0.24
CA LEU A 37 17.22 -11.83 0.74
C LEU A 37 16.18 -11.63 1.85
N ALA A 38 16.45 -12.20 3.02
CA ALA A 38 15.52 -12.23 4.14
C ALA A 38 15.19 -10.83 4.69
N GLY A 39 16.11 -9.89 4.61
CA GLY A 39 15.89 -8.51 5.06
C GLY A 39 14.92 -7.76 4.17
N PHE A 40 15.07 -7.86 2.85
CA PHE A 40 14.08 -7.35 1.90
C PHE A 40 12.71 -8.01 2.09
N ALA A 41 12.69 -9.33 2.27
CA ALA A 41 11.44 -10.07 2.50
C ALA A 41 10.74 -9.56 3.76
N GLU A 42 11.45 -9.37 4.86
CA GLU A 42 10.88 -8.83 6.11
C GLU A 42 10.34 -7.42 5.91
N TRP A 43 11.06 -6.56 5.19
CA TRP A 43 10.60 -5.21 4.87
C TRP A 43 9.24 -5.22 4.17
N TYR A 44 9.05 -6.10 3.18
CA TYR A 44 7.78 -6.23 2.46
C TYR A 44 6.68 -6.93 3.28
N LYS A 45 7.03 -7.83 4.21
CA LYS A 45 6.06 -8.40 5.15
C LYS A 45 5.52 -7.34 6.10
N GLN A 46 6.37 -6.43 6.58
CA GLN A 46 5.93 -5.29 7.38
C GLN A 46 5.04 -4.35 6.56
N GLN A 47 5.40 -4.10 5.31
CA GLN A 47 4.56 -3.31 4.40
C GLN A 47 3.18 -3.94 4.22
N ALA A 48 3.11 -5.25 4.00
CA ALA A 48 1.84 -5.97 3.90
C ALA A 48 0.98 -5.81 5.17
N LYS A 49 1.60 -5.86 6.35
CA LYS A 49 0.90 -5.65 7.61
C LYS A 49 0.36 -4.22 7.75
N GLU A 50 1.12 -3.21 7.35
CA GLU A 50 0.66 -1.82 7.34
C GLU A 50 -0.59 -1.66 6.45
N GLU A 51 -0.61 -2.30 5.27
CA GLU A 51 -1.78 -2.25 4.38
C GLU A 51 -3.03 -2.91 5.00
N GLU A 52 -2.86 -4.00 5.73
CA GLU A 52 -3.97 -4.60 6.50
C GLU A 52 -4.51 -3.62 7.55
N GLU A 53 -3.62 -2.90 8.24
CA GLU A 53 -3.99 -1.88 9.22
C GLU A 53 -4.73 -0.70 8.55
N HIS A 54 -4.32 -0.30 7.33
CA HIS A 54 -5.03 0.70 6.52
C HIS A 54 -6.45 0.25 6.18
N ALA A 55 -6.61 -0.99 5.74
CA ALA A 55 -7.93 -1.58 5.47
C ALA A 55 -8.82 -1.54 6.71
N MET A 56 -8.29 -1.96 7.85
CA MET A 56 -9.05 -1.99 9.12
C MET A 56 -9.39 -0.59 9.61
N LYS A 57 -8.56 0.41 9.35
CA LYS A 57 -8.85 1.80 9.68
C LYS A 57 -10.08 2.31 8.93
N ILE A 58 -10.24 1.97 7.66
CA ILE A 58 -11.43 2.31 6.87
C ILE A 58 -12.65 1.52 7.36
N TYR A 59 -12.47 0.24 7.64
CA TYR A 59 -13.50 -0.62 8.23
C TYR A 59 -14.09 0.02 9.51
N ASP A 60 -13.21 0.36 10.44
CA ASP A 60 -13.61 0.96 11.72
C ASP A 60 -14.29 2.32 11.54
N TYR A 61 -13.82 3.12 10.58
CA TYR A 61 -14.46 4.40 10.24
C TYR A 61 -15.91 4.18 9.77
N LEU A 62 -16.13 3.26 8.83
CA LEU A 62 -17.48 2.96 8.33
C LEU A 62 -18.42 2.52 9.46
N CYS A 63 -17.94 1.65 10.35
CA CYS A 63 -18.70 1.24 11.53
C CYS A 63 -19.03 2.44 12.43
N LYS A 64 -18.05 3.31 12.67
CA LYS A 64 -18.20 4.49 13.53
C LYS A 64 -19.22 5.50 13.00
N VAL A 65 -19.33 5.63 11.69
CA VAL A 65 -20.34 6.52 11.05
C VAL A 65 -21.61 5.78 10.66
N ASN A 66 -21.81 4.56 11.18
CA ASN A 66 -22.99 3.73 10.97
C ASN A 66 -23.29 3.45 9.47
N GLN A 67 -22.24 3.21 8.70
CA GLN A 67 -22.34 2.77 7.30
C GLN A 67 -22.02 1.28 7.19
N PRO A 68 -22.70 0.55 6.29
CA PRO A 68 -22.45 -0.87 6.13
C PRO A 68 -21.05 -1.14 5.58
N VAL A 69 -20.41 -2.18 6.09
CA VAL A 69 -19.17 -2.72 5.53
C VAL A 69 -19.52 -3.88 4.60
N GLU A 70 -19.09 -3.79 3.36
CA GLU A 70 -19.26 -4.83 2.34
C GLU A 70 -17.89 -5.28 1.87
N LEU A 71 -17.51 -6.52 2.21
CA LEU A 71 -16.22 -7.08 1.84
C LEU A 71 -16.26 -7.61 0.41
N MET A 72 -15.40 -7.05 -0.44
CA MET A 72 -15.27 -7.41 -1.85
C MET A 72 -14.21 -8.51 -2.03
N PRO A 73 -14.29 -9.32 -3.11
CA PRO A 73 -13.28 -10.34 -3.38
C PRO A 73 -11.89 -9.74 -3.60
N ILE A 74 -10.86 -10.41 -3.08
CA ILE A 74 -9.46 -10.06 -3.29
C ILE A 74 -8.87 -11.05 -4.28
N GLY A 75 -8.38 -10.54 -5.42
CA GLY A 75 -7.76 -11.36 -6.45
C GLY A 75 -6.31 -11.70 -6.16
N ALA A 76 -5.78 -12.67 -6.90
CA ALA A 76 -4.35 -12.96 -6.87
C ALA A 76 -3.54 -11.76 -7.41
N PRO A 77 -2.34 -11.50 -6.87
CA PRO A 77 -1.47 -10.46 -7.41
C PRO A 77 -1.13 -10.72 -8.88
N LYS A 78 -1.29 -9.70 -9.72
CA LYS A 78 -0.97 -9.79 -11.15
C LYS A 78 0.49 -9.49 -11.45
N ASN A 79 1.18 -8.88 -10.52
CA ASN A 79 2.59 -8.50 -10.64
C ASN A 79 3.47 -9.73 -10.55
N LYS A 80 4.30 -9.95 -11.57
CA LYS A 80 5.26 -11.05 -11.61
C LYS A 80 6.65 -10.49 -11.91
N PRO A 81 7.30 -9.85 -10.92
CA PRO A 81 8.63 -9.30 -11.12
C PRO A 81 9.66 -10.42 -11.27
N GLU A 82 10.65 -10.16 -12.10
CA GLU A 82 11.78 -11.09 -12.34
C GLU A 82 13.08 -10.57 -11.71
N THR A 83 13.16 -9.26 -11.45
CA THR A 83 14.34 -8.60 -10.89
C THR A 83 13.99 -7.74 -9.68
N ILE A 84 14.98 -7.47 -8.83
CA ILE A 84 14.83 -6.57 -7.68
C ILE A 84 14.38 -5.18 -8.15
N SER A 85 15.02 -4.64 -9.21
CA SER A 85 14.64 -3.34 -9.77
C SER A 85 13.17 -3.28 -10.18
N GLN A 86 12.63 -4.36 -10.74
CA GLN A 86 11.21 -4.42 -11.10
C GLN A 86 10.31 -4.41 -9.86
N VAL A 87 10.66 -5.14 -8.79
CA VAL A 87 9.89 -5.09 -7.54
C VAL A 87 9.83 -3.67 -7.01
N LEU A 88 10.98 -3.00 -6.91
CA LEU A 88 11.06 -1.66 -6.34
C LEU A 88 10.28 -0.64 -7.18
N LYS A 89 10.39 -0.73 -8.50
CA LYS A 89 9.63 0.11 -9.43
C LYS A 89 8.13 -0.12 -9.30
N GLN A 90 7.70 -1.37 -9.30
CA GLN A 90 6.29 -1.74 -9.16
C GLN A 90 5.72 -1.30 -7.81
N SER A 91 6.53 -1.33 -6.74
CA SER A 91 6.13 -0.81 -5.43
C SER A 91 5.81 0.68 -5.48
N LEU A 92 6.68 1.48 -6.09
CA LEU A 92 6.44 2.93 -6.23
C LEU A 92 5.21 3.21 -7.10
N GLU A 93 5.10 2.55 -8.25
CA GLU A 93 3.94 2.69 -9.14
C GLU A 93 2.64 2.31 -8.43
N HIS A 94 2.69 1.30 -7.56
CA HIS A 94 1.53 0.89 -6.76
C HIS A 94 1.13 1.96 -5.75
N GLU A 95 2.10 2.56 -5.03
CA GLU A 95 1.80 3.63 -4.08
C GLU A 95 1.25 4.88 -4.80
N GLU A 96 1.77 5.23 -5.94
CA GLU A 96 1.23 6.33 -6.76
C GLU A 96 -0.21 6.04 -7.21
N TYR A 97 -0.52 4.79 -7.54
CA TYR A 97 -1.88 4.35 -7.84
C TYR A 97 -2.80 4.49 -6.63
N VAL A 98 -2.37 4.04 -5.44
CA VAL A 98 -3.16 4.17 -4.20
C VAL A 98 -3.38 5.65 -3.84
N THR A 99 -2.35 6.49 -4.00
CA THR A 99 -2.48 7.94 -3.81
C THR A 99 -3.59 8.53 -4.67
N ASN A 100 -3.70 8.11 -5.93
CA ASN A 100 -4.79 8.55 -6.82
C ASN A 100 -6.17 8.09 -6.33
N LEU A 101 -6.27 6.86 -5.79
CA LEU A 101 -7.51 6.37 -5.21
C LEU A 101 -7.92 7.20 -3.98
N ILE A 102 -7.00 7.47 -3.07
CA ILE A 102 -7.24 8.29 -1.87
C ILE A 102 -7.64 9.72 -2.26
N THR A 103 -6.97 10.31 -3.25
CA THR A 103 -7.30 11.63 -3.78
C THR A 103 -8.74 11.67 -4.30
N THR A 104 -9.15 10.64 -5.04
CA THR A 104 -10.53 10.52 -5.56
C THR A 104 -11.55 10.43 -4.43
N LEU A 105 -11.26 9.67 -3.37
CA LEU A 105 -12.10 9.60 -2.17
C LEU A 105 -12.24 10.96 -1.49
N TYR A 106 -11.13 11.70 -1.37
CA TYR A 106 -11.15 13.03 -0.76
C TYR A 106 -12.05 14.00 -1.52
N PHE A 107 -11.94 14.05 -2.84
CA PHE A 107 -12.80 14.90 -3.66
C PHE A 107 -14.27 14.46 -3.65
N GLN A 108 -14.54 13.17 -3.53
CA GLN A 108 -15.91 12.70 -3.35
C GLN A 108 -16.48 13.16 -1.99
N ALA A 109 -15.69 13.07 -0.91
CA ALA A 109 -16.09 13.58 0.41
C ALA A 109 -16.36 15.10 0.37
N GLU A 110 -15.57 15.85 -0.39
CA GLU A 110 -15.76 17.27 -0.60
C GLU A 110 -17.06 17.56 -1.37
N LYS A 111 -17.32 16.83 -2.46
CA LYS A 111 -18.55 16.94 -3.24
C LYS A 111 -19.80 16.66 -2.40
N GLU A 112 -19.72 15.68 -1.52
CA GLU A 112 -20.80 15.34 -0.57
C GLU A 112 -20.86 16.28 0.66
N LYS A 113 -19.93 17.23 0.76
CA LYS A 113 -19.77 18.14 1.91
C LYS A 113 -19.64 17.38 3.25
N ASN A 114 -19.02 16.19 3.20
CA ASN A 114 -18.83 15.32 4.35
C ASN A 114 -17.55 15.69 5.09
N LEU A 115 -17.68 16.53 6.11
CA LEU A 115 -16.55 17.05 6.88
C LEU A 115 -15.84 15.94 7.68
N PHE A 116 -16.58 14.98 8.24
CA PHE A 116 -15.98 13.87 8.98
C PHE A 116 -15.12 12.99 8.09
N ALA A 117 -15.61 12.68 6.88
CA ALA A 117 -14.86 11.91 5.90
C ALA A 117 -13.61 12.65 5.42
N LYS A 118 -13.71 13.95 5.15
CA LYS A 118 -12.55 14.76 4.77
C LYS A 118 -11.47 14.73 5.85
N ASN A 119 -11.86 14.91 7.11
CA ASN A 119 -10.94 14.86 8.24
C ASN A 119 -10.30 13.48 8.40
N PHE A 120 -11.07 12.41 8.26
CA PHE A 120 -10.58 11.04 8.28
C PHE A 120 -9.57 10.78 7.15
N LEU A 121 -9.89 11.21 5.93
CA LEU A 121 -9.05 11.00 4.75
C LEU A 121 -7.75 11.82 4.76
N ASN A 122 -7.67 12.90 5.53
CA ASN A 122 -6.42 13.65 5.72
C ASN A 122 -5.28 12.76 6.23
N TRP A 123 -5.59 11.79 7.11
CA TRP A 123 -4.60 10.84 7.58
C TRP A 123 -4.04 10.02 6.41
N PHE A 124 -4.90 9.52 5.52
CA PHE A 124 -4.48 8.73 4.35
C PHE A 124 -3.68 9.56 3.34
N ILE A 125 -3.99 10.84 3.19
CA ILE A 125 -3.22 11.74 2.32
C ILE A 125 -1.79 11.89 2.84
N ASN A 126 -1.62 12.09 4.14
CA ASN A 126 -0.29 12.18 4.77
C ASN A 126 0.44 10.83 4.70
N GLU A 127 -0.26 9.75 4.95
CA GLU A 127 0.30 8.40 4.86
C GLU A 127 0.80 8.10 3.45
N GLN A 128 0.04 8.43 2.40
CA GLN A 128 0.45 8.21 1.02
C GLN A 128 1.71 9.01 0.64
N LEU A 129 1.89 10.20 1.18
CA LEU A 129 3.14 10.94 1.03
C LEU A 129 4.33 10.16 1.61
N GLU A 130 4.14 9.57 2.80
CA GLU A 130 5.17 8.75 3.45
C GLU A 130 5.43 7.44 2.69
N GLU A 131 4.39 6.77 2.20
CA GLU A 131 4.53 5.52 1.43
C GLU A 131 5.28 5.72 0.12
N GLU A 132 4.98 6.78 -0.63
CA GLU A 132 5.74 7.13 -1.83
C GLU A 132 7.19 7.48 -1.50
N GLN A 133 7.42 8.19 -0.39
CA GLN A 133 8.77 8.52 0.06
C GLN A 133 9.56 7.26 0.42
N LYS A 134 8.99 6.35 1.21
CA LYS A 134 9.62 5.06 1.55
C LYS A 134 10.02 4.27 0.31
N ALA A 135 9.12 4.20 -0.68
CA ALA A 135 9.38 3.49 -1.93
C ALA A 135 10.53 4.13 -2.74
N LYS A 136 10.57 5.46 -2.82
CA LYS A 136 11.65 6.21 -3.48
C LYS A 136 12.99 6.02 -2.78
N GLU A 137 13.00 6.13 -1.46
CA GLU A 137 14.21 5.92 -0.65
C GLU A 137 14.81 4.51 -0.84
N LEU A 138 13.96 3.49 -0.91
CA LEU A 138 14.40 2.12 -1.15
C LEU A 138 15.01 1.96 -2.55
N ILE A 139 14.43 2.58 -3.57
CA ILE A 139 15.00 2.63 -4.92
C ILE A 139 16.39 3.30 -4.91
N ASP A 140 16.50 4.43 -4.22
CA ASP A 140 17.77 5.18 -4.16
C ASP A 140 18.87 4.40 -3.43
N LYS A 141 18.51 3.75 -2.31
CA LYS A 141 19.44 2.87 -1.57
C LYS A 141 19.90 1.68 -2.44
N TYR A 142 18.97 1.07 -3.16
CA TYR A 142 19.31 -0.03 -4.06
C TYR A 142 20.22 0.41 -5.20
N LYS A 143 20.00 1.59 -5.79
CA LYS A 143 20.90 2.16 -6.80
C LYS A 143 22.31 2.41 -6.26
N MET A 144 22.40 2.84 -4.99
CA MET A 144 23.69 3.08 -4.34
C MET A 144 24.44 1.81 -3.97
N PHE A 145 23.75 0.83 -3.41
CA PHE A 145 24.36 -0.32 -2.72
C PHE A 145 24.09 -1.66 -3.40
N GLY A 146 23.12 -1.75 -4.29
CA GLY A 146 22.65 -3.03 -4.83
C GLY A 146 23.51 -3.65 -5.94
N SER A 147 24.51 -2.93 -6.45
CA SER A 147 25.34 -3.39 -7.59
C SER A 147 26.48 -4.33 -7.20
N THR A 148 26.85 -4.41 -5.93
CA THR A 148 27.89 -5.31 -5.41
C THR A 148 27.29 -6.28 -4.41
N PRO A 149 27.85 -7.51 -4.28
CA PRO A 149 27.37 -8.47 -3.28
C PRO A 149 27.45 -7.92 -1.83
N GLU A 150 28.52 -7.21 -1.52
CA GLU A 150 28.73 -6.62 -0.18
C GLU A 150 27.72 -5.52 0.11
N GLY A 151 27.48 -4.63 -0.86
CA GLY A 151 26.50 -3.55 -0.75
C GLY A 151 25.08 -4.09 -0.63
N LEU A 152 24.73 -5.09 -1.43
CA LEU A 152 23.42 -5.75 -1.36
C LEU A 152 23.22 -6.46 -0.01
N TYR A 153 24.23 -7.14 0.50
CA TYR A 153 24.20 -7.78 1.82
C TYR A 153 23.97 -6.75 2.94
N ALA A 154 24.69 -5.62 2.89
CA ALA A 154 24.54 -4.56 3.88
C ALA A 154 23.13 -3.94 3.85
N LEU A 155 22.60 -3.70 2.64
CA LEU A 155 21.24 -3.17 2.48
C LEU A 155 20.18 -4.17 2.98
N ASP A 156 20.34 -5.45 2.65
CA ASP A 156 19.43 -6.49 3.13
C ASP A 156 19.41 -6.55 4.67
N LYS A 157 20.56 -6.46 5.30
CA LYS A 157 20.65 -6.39 6.77
C LYS A 157 19.94 -5.16 7.34
N GLU A 158 20.14 -4.00 6.74
CA GLU A 158 19.46 -2.78 7.18
C GLU A 158 17.93 -2.92 7.10
N LEU A 159 17.43 -3.45 5.99
CA LEU A 159 15.99 -3.62 5.77
C LEU A 159 15.35 -4.62 6.72
N GLY A 160 16.08 -5.66 7.10
CA GLY A 160 15.62 -6.64 8.08
C GLY A 160 15.48 -6.09 9.50
N GLY A 161 16.06 -4.94 9.78
CA GLY A 161 15.95 -4.23 11.06
C GLY A 161 14.76 -3.28 11.16
N ARG A 162 13.90 -3.21 10.14
CA ARG A 162 12.69 -2.38 10.16
C ARG A 162 11.73 -2.84 11.26
N GLN A 163 11.30 -1.91 12.10
CA GLN A 163 10.28 -2.11 13.14
C GLN A 163 8.96 -1.49 12.73
#